data_fec5f5cf29027c4941950ad26affb599
#
_entry.id   fec5f5cf29027c4941950ad26affb599
#
_cell.length_a   1.000
_cell.length_b   1.000
_cell.length_c   1.000
_cell.angle_alpha   90.00
_cell.angle_beta   90.00
_cell.angle_gamma   90.00
#
_symmetry.space_group_name_H-M   'P 1'
#
loop_
_entity.id
_entity.type
_entity.pdbx_description
1 polymer ?
#
loop_
_entity_poly.entity_id
_entity_poly.type
_entity_poly.pdbx_seq_one_letter_code
_entity_poly.pdbx_strand_id
1 'polypeptide(L)'
;MFTEGSEVNAMGRTYKTVTVMDIDFFNTSMNSFLRHIVYPDLANESKNFIVTANPEFVIETRDHPEFKKVVQSADYVLADGVGIVNAAMLMGRPLPERVSGIDVMYRMLDHAAKNGYSVFFLGASEDSNKKAVANAEKLYPGLKVAGRHDGYFDPADTEIADMVVESDPDIVFVALGMQRQEKWIADNIDRFDKGVFMGVGGSFDVLSGKAQRAPKIWIRLQLEWLYRLIQEPKRIKRVMRVFEFMLLHTPVIKHLLRMFGYSKTRPRGKS
;
A
#
# COMPACT_ATOMS: atom_id res chain seq x y z
N MET A 1 18.34 19.28 9.28
CA MET A 1 18.72 19.32 7.86
C MET A 1 18.02 18.13 7.23
N PHE A 2 16.91 18.36 6.52
CA PHE A 2 16.12 17.28 5.93
C PHE A 2 16.55 17.17 4.47
N THR A 3 17.12 16.05 4.08
CA THR A 3 17.58 15.79 2.72
C THR A 3 16.40 15.36 1.85
N GLU A 4 16.26 15.88 0.63
CA GLU A 4 15.52 15.18 -0.41
C GLU A 4 16.22 13.85 -0.59
N GLY A 5 15.53 12.75 -0.28
CA GLY A 5 16.02 11.42 -0.55
C GLY A 5 15.92 11.17 -2.04
N SER A 6 16.99 10.76 -2.67
CA SER A 6 16.92 10.04 -3.92
C SER A 6 17.24 8.60 -3.61
N GLU A 7 16.30 7.71 -3.85
CA GLU A 7 16.52 6.28 -3.74
C GLU A 7 16.80 5.68 -5.11
N VAL A 8 17.58 4.63 -5.13
CA VAL A 8 17.84 3.83 -6.32
C VAL A 8 17.17 2.48 -6.06
N ASN A 9 16.19 2.12 -6.89
CA ASN A 9 15.58 0.80 -6.80
C ASN A 9 16.52 -0.31 -7.30
N ALA A 10 16.11 -1.56 -7.15
CA ALA A 10 16.86 -2.74 -7.58
C ALA A 10 17.26 -2.69 -9.09
N MET A 11 16.54 -1.92 -9.90
CA MET A 11 16.82 -1.71 -11.32
C MET A 11 17.71 -0.49 -11.62
N GLY A 12 18.32 0.16 -10.61
CA GLY A 12 19.19 1.33 -10.79
C GLY A 12 18.47 2.62 -11.16
N ARG A 13 17.13 2.70 -11.04
CA ARG A 13 16.36 3.91 -11.31
C ARG A 13 16.39 4.83 -10.10
N THR A 14 16.83 6.07 -10.29
CA THR A 14 16.81 7.12 -9.25
C THR A 14 15.44 7.79 -9.23
N TYR A 15 14.80 7.86 -8.06
CA TYR A 15 13.54 8.55 -7.85
C TYR A 15 13.56 9.39 -6.57
N LYS A 16 12.71 10.41 -6.54
CA LYS A 16 12.56 11.28 -5.37
C LYS A 16 11.59 10.68 -4.37
N THR A 17 11.93 10.80 -3.11
CA THR A 17 11.05 10.41 -1.99
C THR A 17 10.78 11.58 -1.05
N VAL A 18 9.70 11.45 -0.30
CA VAL A 18 9.34 12.34 0.80
C VAL A 18 9.21 11.52 2.07
N THR A 19 10.11 11.72 3.01
CA THR A 19 10.12 10.98 4.28
C THR A 19 9.07 11.54 5.24
N VAL A 20 8.15 10.68 5.69
CA VAL A 20 7.16 10.98 6.73
C VAL A 20 7.27 9.91 7.82
N MET A 21 7.64 10.28 9.05
CA MET A 21 7.87 9.36 10.18
C MET A 21 8.81 8.18 9.85
N ASP A 22 9.93 8.49 9.20
CA ASP A 22 10.97 7.55 8.77
C ASP A 22 10.49 6.49 7.75
N ILE A 23 9.39 6.75 7.04
CA ILE A 23 8.94 6.02 5.85
C ILE A 23 9.12 6.93 4.65
N ASP A 24 9.78 6.41 3.61
CA ASP A 24 10.08 7.13 2.39
C ASP A 24 8.99 6.91 1.33
N PHE A 25 8.16 7.93 1.15
CA PHE A 25 7.06 7.90 0.19
C PHE A 25 7.54 8.29 -1.20
N PHE A 26 7.24 7.47 -2.19
CA PHE A 26 7.56 7.75 -3.58
C PHE A 26 6.82 9.02 -4.05
N ASN A 27 7.59 10.02 -4.48
CA ASN A 27 7.08 11.32 -4.91
C ASN A 27 6.55 11.24 -6.34
N THR A 28 5.32 10.78 -6.49
CA THR A 28 4.72 10.51 -7.79
C THR A 28 3.22 10.79 -7.82
N SER A 29 2.66 10.96 -9.02
CA SER A 29 1.22 10.88 -9.26
C SER A 29 0.83 9.45 -9.67
N MET A 30 -0.45 9.09 -9.53
CA MET A 30 -1.01 7.81 -9.98
C MET A 30 -0.65 7.51 -11.44
N ASN A 31 -0.87 8.48 -12.32
CA ASN A 31 -0.61 8.29 -13.74
C ASN A 31 0.88 8.13 -14.04
N SER A 32 1.74 8.90 -13.36
CA SER A 32 3.19 8.79 -13.52
C SER A 32 3.69 7.44 -13.02
N PHE A 33 3.24 7.01 -11.83
CA PHE A 33 3.61 5.73 -11.25
C PHE A 33 3.26 4.55 -12.18
N LEU A 34 2.01 4.50 -12.64
CA LEU A 34 1.59 3.42 -13.52
C LEU A 34 2.34 3.41 -14.87
N ARG A 35 2.45 4.58 -15.53
CA ARG A 35 3.04 4.66 -16.87
C ARG A 35 4.55 4.50 -16.92
N HIS A 36 5.25 5.00 -15.90
CA HIS A 36 6.71 5.04 -15.92
C HIS A 36 7.38 3.97 -15.05
N ILE A 37 6.59 3.32 -14.18
CA ILE A 37 7.08 2.27 -13.29
C ILE A 37 6.33 0.95 -13.57
N VAL A 38 5.07 0.83 -13.19
CA VAL A 38 4.36 -0.47 -13.17
C VAL A 38 4.23 -1.10 -14.55
N TYR A 39 3.82 -0.32 -15.56
CA TYR A 39 3.62 -0.89 -16.91
C TYR A 39 4.94 -1.29 -17.58
N PRO A 40 6.02 -0.49 -17.52
CA PRO A 40 7.33 -0.94 -17.98
C PRO A 40 7.87 -2.13 -17.20
N ASP A 41 7.63 -2.20 -15.89
CA ASP A 41 8.12 -3.30 -15.06
C ASP A 41 7.42 -4.61 -15.39
N LEU A 42 6.11 -4.58 -15.65
CA LEU A 42 5.37 -5.73 -16.17
C LEU A 42 5.90 -6.18 -17.56
N ALA A 43 6.18 -5.22 -18.45
CA ALA A 43 6.71 -5.53 -19.79
C ALA A 43 8.14 -6.09 -19.77
N ASN A 44 8.93 -5.77 -18.76
CA ASN A 44 10.29 -6.23 -18.56
C ASN A 44 10.39 -7.43 -17.59
N GLU A 45 9.26 -8.02 -17.20
CA GLU A 45 9.18 -9.12 -16.23
C GLU A 45 9.93 -8.80 -14.91
N SER A 46 9.91 -7.54 -14.50
CA SER A 46 10.60 -7.10 -13.30
C SER A 46 9.85 -7.48 -12.05
N LYS A 47 10.59 -7.71 -10.96
CA LYS A 47 10.04 -8.03 -9.65
C LYS A 47 9.94 -6.76 -8.80
N ASN A 48 8.74 -6.47 -8.26
CA ASN A 48 8.50 -5.27 -7.46
C ASN A 48 7.54 -5.51 -6.31
N PHE A 49 7.86 -4.95 -5.16
CA PHE A 49 7.01 -4.89 -3.99
C PHE A 49 6.44 -3.48 -3.79
N ILE A 50 5.12 -3.34 -3.90
CA ILE A 50 4.40 -2.07 -3.77
C ILE A 50 3.61 -2.07 -2.46
N VAL A 51 3.84 -1.06 -1.64
CA VAL A 51 3.07 -0.76 -0.42
C VAL A 51 2.24 0.50 -0.63
N THR A 52 0.97 0.50 -0.20
CA THR A 52 0.14 1.70 -0.15
C THR A 52 -0.16 2.05 1.30
N ALA A 53 0.51 3.08 1.82
CA ALA A 53 0.50 3.41 3.23
C ALA A 53 -0.36 4.66 3.53
N ASN A 54 -1.28 4.54 4.46
CA ASN A 54 -2.11 5.62 4.99
C ASN A 54 -1.60 6.06 6.40
N PRO A 55 -2.18 7.10 7.04
CA PRO A 55 -1.75 7.55 8.37
C PRO A 55 -1.78 6.47 9.45
N GLU A 56 -2.80 5.59 9.46
CA GLU A 56 -2.87 4.46 10.40
C GLU A 56 -1.68 3.53 10.21
N PHE A 57 -1.37 3.23 8.94
CA PHE A 57 -0.25 2.37 8.57
C PHE A 57 1.10 2.92 9.06
N VAL A 58 1.32 4.22 8.91
CA VAL A 58 2.56 4.88 9.38
C VAL A 58 2.67 4.88 10.91
N ILE A 59 1.55 5.06 11.63
CA ILE A 59 1.54 4.93 13.10
C ILE A 59 1.88 3.49 13.49
N GLU A 60 1.36 2.50 12.76
CA GLU A 60 1.65 1.09 13.02
C GLU A 60 3.13 0.76 12.83
N THR A 61 3.81 1.32 11.82
CA THR A 61 5.26 1.14 11.65
C THR A 61 6.08 1.77 12.77
N ARG A 62 5.58 2.84 13.40
CA ARG A 62 6.22 3.45 14.58
C ARG A 62 6.14 2.52 15.79
N ASP A 63 4.97 1.91 15.98
CA ASP A 63 4.68 1.09 17.16
C ASP A 63 5.28 -0.32 17.03
N HIS A 64 5.52 -0.79 15.79
CA HIS A 64 6.06 -2.13 15.46
C HIS A 64 7.32 -2.02 14.59
N PRO A 65 8.54 -1.99 15.19
CA PRO A 65 9.80 -1.84 14.44
C PRO A 65 10.05 -2.92 13.39
N GLU A 66 9.61 -4.16 13.65
CA GLU A 66 9.77 -5.26 12.68
C GLU A 66 8.89 -5.03 11.43
N PHE A 67 7.65 -4.55 11.63
CA PHE A 67 6.80 -4.16 10.52
C PHE A 67 7.39 -2.99 9.72
N LYS A 68 8.03 -2.04 10.42
CA LYS A 68 8.74 -0.94 9.75
C LYS A 68 9.82 -1.45 8.80
N LYS A 69 10.61 -2.45 9.18
CA LYS A 69 11.64 -3.05 8.32
C LYS A 69 11.01 -3.68 7.07
N VAL A 70 9.90 -4.39 7.24
CA VAL A 70 9.15 -4.96 6.11
C VAL A 70 8.69 -3.87 5.13
N VAL A 71 8.17 -2.76 5.64
CA VAL A 71 7.74 -1.65 4.78
C VAL A 71 8.92 -0.97 4.09
N GLN A 72 10.06 -0.85 4.77
CA GLN A 72 11.29 -0.29 4.22
C GLN A 72 11.99 -1.20 3.21
N SER A 73 11.63 -2.49 3.14
CA SER A 73 12.11 -3.40 2.08
C SER A 73 11.27 -3.32 0.79
N ALA A 74 10.15 -2.59 0.80
CA ALA A 74 9.35 -2.39 -0.41
C ALA A 74 10.08 -1.50 -1.42
N ASP A 75 9.96 -1.82 -2.70
CA ASP A 75 10.52 -1.00 -3.78
C ASP A 75 9.82 0.35 -3.90
N TYR A 76 8.52 0.39 -3.61
CA TYR A 76 7.72 1.62 -3.68
C TYR A 76 6.70 1.71 -2.55
N VAL A 77 6.74 2.79 -1.79
CA VAL A 77 5.71 3.13 -0.80
C VAL A 77 4.89 4.32 -1.32
N LEU A 78 3.62 4.12 -1.56
CA LEU A 78 2.70 5.12 -2.12
C LEU A 78 1.84 5.75 -1.02
N ALA A 79 1.55 7.03 -1.15
CA ALA A 79 0.75 7.77 -0.18
C ALA A 79 -0.76 7.51 -0.38
N ASP A 80 -1.32 6.50 0.30
CA ASP A 80 -2.76 6.22 0.29
C ASP A 80 -3.47 6.90 1.47
N GLY A 81 -3.74 8.14 1.33
CA GLY A 81 -4.49 8.90 2.32
C GLY A 81 -4.12 10.37 2.30
N VAL A 82 -5.14 11.21 2.35
CA VAL A 82 -4.98 12.67 2.38
C VAL A 82 -4.12 13.12 3.57
N GLY A 83 -4.14 12.40 4.68
CA GLY A 83 -3.33 12.71 5.85
C GLY A 83 -1.83 12.68 5.58
N ILE A 84 -1.34 11.74 4.74
CA ILE A 84 0.07 11.68 4.35
C ILE A 84 0.43 12.88 3.46
N VAL A 85 -0.42 13.17 2.46
CA VAL A 85 -0.22 14.30 1.55
C VAL A 85 -0.20 15.62 2.31
N ASN A 86 -1.13 15.81 3.24
CA ASN A 86 -1.19 17.02 4.09
C ASN A 86 0.02 17.12 5.02
N ALA A 87 0.46 16.01 5.62
CA ALA A 87 1.67 16.00 6.45
C ALA A 87 2.92 16.40 5.64
N ALA A 88 3.08 15.83 4.44
CA ALA A 88 4.16 16.17 3.53
C ALA A 88 4.13 17.66 3.13
N MET A 89 2.95 18.20 2.83
CA MET A 89 2.76 19.63 2.53
C MET A 89 3.13 20.52 3.73
N LEU A 90 2.67 20.19 4.95
CA LEU A 90 3.01 20.93 6.17
C LEU A 90 4.51 20.87 6.51
N MET A 91 5.21 19.85 6.03
CA MET A 91 6.66 19.72 6.14
C MET A 91 7.44 20.48 5.06
N GLY A 92 6.75 21.19 4.15
CA GLY A 92 7.35 21.91 3.03
C GLY A 92 7.84 21.00 1.89
N ARG A 93 7.34 19.77 1.80
CA ARG A 93 7.70 18.75 0.80
C ARG A 93 6.45 18.11 0.22
N PRO A 94 5.71 18.83 -0.62
CA PRO A 94 4.42 18.35 -1.10
C PRO A 94 4.57 17.09 -1.95
N LEU A 95 3.73 16.11 -1.68
CA LEU A 95 3.45 15.01 -2.59
C LEU A 95 2.43 15.48 -3.64
N PRO A 96 2.52 15.04 -4.90
CA PRO A 96 1.67 15.52 -5.99
C PRO A 96 0.18 15.26 -5.75
N GLU A 97 -0.14 14.07 -5.24
CA GLU A 97 -1.51 13.66 -4.97
C GLU A 97 -1.56 12.42 -4.05
N ARG A 98 -2.75 12.09 -3.59
CA ARG A 98 -3.04 10.80 -2.96
C ARG A 98 -3.06 9.72 -4.04
N VAL A 99 -2.28 8.64 -3.85
CA VAL A 99 -2.29 7.45 -4.71
C VAL A 99 -3.01 6.32 -3.97
N SER A 100 -4.30 6.14 -4.28
CA SER A 100 -5.15 5.16 -3.60
C SER A 100 -4.87 3.74 -4.07
N GLY A 101 -4.61 2.81 -3.13
CA GLY A 101 -4.30 1.42 -3.44
C GLY A 101 -5.39 0.70 -4.24
N ILE A 102 -6.66 0.92 -3.92
CA ILE A 102 -7.76 0.32 -4.68
C ILE A 102 -7.82 0.84 -6.13
N ASP A 103 -7.49 2.13 -6.36
CA ASP A 103 -7.46 2.67 -7.72
C ASP A 103 -6.26 2.16 -8.51
N VAL A 104 -5.10 1.95 -7.87
CA VAL A 104 -3.94 1.27 -8.47
C VAL A 104 -4.34 -0.14 -8.89
N MET A 105 -4.95 -0.93 -8.00
CA MET A 105 -5.42 -2.28 -8.30
C MET A 105 -6.35 -2.31 -9.51
N TYR A 106 -7.37 -1.45 -9.56
CA TYR A 106 -8.30 -1.41 -10.71
C TYR A 106 -7.61 -1.03 -12.02
N ARG A 107 -6.67 -0.11 -11.99
CA ARG A 107 -5.88 0.27 -13.17
C ARG A 107 -4.96 -0.85 -13.63
N MET A 108 -4.37 -1.59 -12.70
CA MET A 108 -3.53 -2.76 -13.02
C MET A 108 -4.37 -3.89 -13.61
N LEU A 109 -5.58 -4.16 -13.09
CA LEU A 109 -6.51 -5.14 -13.67
C LEU A 109 -6.91 -4.77 -15.11
N ASP A 110 -7.24 -3.50 -15.37
CA ASP A 110 -7.56 -3.01 -16.72
C ASP A 110 -6.36 -3.19 -17.68
N HIS A 111 -5.15 -2.85 -17.19
CA HIS A 111 -3.94 -3.00 -17.98
C HIS A 111 -3.60 -4.47 -18.24
N ALA A 112 -3.74 -5.34 -17.25
CA ALA A 112 -3.51 -6.77 -17.36
C ALA A 112 -4.43 -7.42 -18.41
N ALA A 113 -5.73 -7.11 -18.35
CA ALA A 113 -6.69 -7.63 -19.31
C ALA A 113 -6.38 -7.21 -20.77
N LYS A 114 -5.93 -5.96 -20.97
CA LYS A 114 -5.61 -5.42 -22.30
C LYS A 114 -4.30 -5.96 -22.89
N ASN A 115 -3.36 -6.33 -22.02
CA ASN A 115 -2.00 -6.72 -22.46
C ASN A 115 -1.71 -8.20 -22.21
N GLY A 116 -2.68 -8.96 -21.68
CA GLY A 116 -2.58 -10.41 -21.51
C GLY A 116 -1.73 -10.84 -20.31
N TYR A 117 -1.52 -9.97 -19.33
CA TYR A 117 -0.87 -10.31 -18.07
C TYR A 117 -1.78 -11.13 -17.17
N SER A 118 -1.18 -12.05 -16.42
CA SER A 118 -1.87 -12.94 -15.50
C SER A 118 -1.87 -12.37 -14.06
N VAL A 119 -2.98 -12.60 -13.33
CA VAL A 119 -3.18 -12.05 -11.99
C VAL A 119 -3.52 -13.16 -11.01
N PHE A 120 -2.82 -13.20 -9.87
CA PHE A 120 -3.18 -14.05 -8.73
C PHE A 120 -3.88 -13.24 -7.63
N PHE A 121 -4.98 -13.79 -7.10
CA PHE A 121 -5.77 -13.16 -6.04
C PHE A 121 -5.60 -13.94 -4.74
N LEU A 122 -4.74 -13.45 -3.83
CA LEU A 122 -4.48 -14.09 -2.54
C LEU A 122 -5.15 -13.33 -1.41
N GLY A 123 -5.97 -14.01 -0.62
CA GLY A 123 -6.52 -13.41 0.60
C GLY A 123 -8.02 -13.16 0.59
N ALA A 124 -8.50 -12.39 1.57
CA ALA A 124 -9.91 -12.22 1.94
C ALA A 124 -10.60 -13.53 2.38
N SER A 125 -11.92 -13.52 2.61
CA SER A 125 -12.68 -14.75 2.84
C SER A 125 -12.89 -15.49 1.52
N GLU A 126 -13.09 -16.81 1.56
CA GLU A 126 -13.36 -17.63 0.37
C GLU A 126 -14.48 -17.03 -0.49
N ASP A 127 -15.60 -16.64 0.14
CA ASP A 127 -16.74 -16.02 -0.56
C ASP A 127 -16.36 -14.68 -1.21
N SER A 128 -15.62 -13.80 -0.48
CA SER A 128 -15.17 -12.50 -1.01
C SER A 128 -14.14 -12.69 -2.12
N ASN A 129 -13.18 -13.60 -1.96
CA ASN A 129 -12.15 -13.88 -2.95
C ASN A 129 -12.77 -14.40 -4.26
N LYS A 130 -13.60 -15.44 -4.17
CA LYS A 130 -14.30 -16.03 -5.32
C LYS A 130 -15.15 -15.01 -6.08
N LYS A 131 -15.93 -14.18 -5.35
CA LYS A 131 -16.75 -13.13 -5.96
C LYS A 131 -15.90 -12.00 -6.55
N ALA A 132 -14.79 -11.64 -5.90
CA ALA A 132 -13.87 -10.63 -6.42
C ALA A 132 -13.28 -11.05 -7.76
N VAL A 133 -12.83 -12.32 -7.88
CA VAL A 133 -12.32 -12.86 -9.14
C VAL A 133 -13.41 -12.85 -10.23
N ALA A 134 -14.59 -13.40 -9.94
CA ALA A 134 -15.69 -13.43 -10.90
C ALA A 134 -16.10 -12.03 -11.38
N ASN A 135 -16.12 -11.03 -10.47
CA ASN A 135 -16.41 -9.64 -10.82
C ASN A 135 -15.26 -9.00 -11.60
N ALA A 136 -13.98 -9.33 -11.29
CA ALA A 136 -12.84 -8.84 -12.07
C ALA A 136 -12.92 -9.34 -13.52
N GLU A 137 -13.15 -10.63 -13.75
CA GLU A 137 -13.31 -11.20 -15.09
C GLU A 137 -14.47 -10.55 -15.86
N LYS A 138 -15.59 -10.26 -15.16
CA LYS A 138 -16.75 -9.58 -15.76
C LYS A 138 -16.46 -8.12 -16.11
N LEU A 139 -15.73 -7.39 -15.24
CA LEU A 139 -15.41 -5.97 -15.43
C LEU A 139 -14.29 -5.76 -16.45
N TYR A 140 -13.40 -6.73 -16.57
CA TYR A 140 -12.21 -6.69 -17.44
C TYR A 140 -12.17 -7.92 -18.35
N PRO A 141 -12.98 -7.95 -19.42
CA PRO A 141 -12.97 -9.07 -20.37
C PRO A 141 -11.57 -9.32 -20.93
N GLY A 142 -11.14 -10.57 -20.91
CA GLY A 142 -9.78 -10.97 -21.32
C GLY A 142 -8.76 -11.01 -20.19
N LEU A 143 -9.14 -10.70 -18.94
CA LEU A 143 -8.28 -10.86 -17.78
C LEU A 143 -7.90 -12.34 -17.61
N LYS A 144 -6.59 -12.59 -17.52
CA LYS A 144 -6.05 -13.92 -17.23
C LYS A 144 -5.91 -14.07 -15.72
N VAL A 145 -6.64 -14.98 -15.12
CA VAL A 145 -6.51 -15.33 -13.70
C VAL A 145 -5.54 -16.50 -13.58
N ALA A 146 -4.34 -16.25 -13.04
CA ALA A 146 -3.33 -17.27 -12.78
C ALA A 146 -3.79 -18.23 -11.66
N GLY A 147 -4.52 -17.70 -10.68
CA GLY A 147 -5.06 -18.47 -9.58
C GLY A 147 -5.69 -17.60 -8.51
N ARG A 148 -6.24 -18.25 -7.49
CA ARG A 148 -6.77 -17.58 -6.31
C ARG A 148 -6.65 -18.48 -5.08
N HIS A 149 -6.52 -17.88 -3.91
CA HIS A 149 -6.63 -18.55 -2.62
C HIS A 149 -7.19 -17.59 -1.57
N ASP A 150 -7.97 -18.08 -0.63
CA ASP A 150 -8.45 -17.24 0.48
C ASP A 150 -7.33 -16.90 1.48
N GLY A 151 -7.64 -16.07 2.48
CA GLY A 151 -6.65 -15.58 3.45
C GLY A 151 -6.61 -16.34 4.78
N TYR A 152 -7.31 -17.48 4.90
CA TYR A 152 -7.40 -18.27 6.13
C TYR A 152 -6.48 -19.49 6.09
N PHE A 153 -5.19 -19.21 6.01
CA PHE A 153 -4.11 -20.19 6.06
C PHE A 153 -3.05 -19.76 7.08
N ASP A 154 -2.22 -20.70 7.52
CA ASP A 154 -1.08 -20.38 8.35
C ASP A 154 0.00 -19.70 7.48
N PRO A 155 0.42 -18.44 7.77
CA PRO A 155 1.47 -17.77 7.01
C PRO A 155 2.82 -18.50 7.02
N ALA A 156 3.05 -19.42 7.95
CA ALA A 156 4.23 -20.27 8.00
C ALA A 156 4.12 -21.48 7.05
N ASP A 157 2.91 -21.75 6.53
CA ASP A 157 2.69 -22.81 5.54
C ASP A 157 3.24 -22.38 4.17
N THR A 158 4.21 -23.15 3.67
CA THR A 158 4.86 -22.86 2.39
C THR A 158 4.02 -23.33 1.19
N GLU A 159 3.04 -24.22 1.38
CA GLU A 159 2.24 -24.79 0.30
C GLU A 159 1.50 -23.71 -0.50
N ILE A 160 0.99 -22.68 0.19
CA ILE A 160 0.29 -21.58 -0.48
C ILE A 160 1.27 -20.73 -1.30
N ALA A 161 2.46 -20.48 -0.76
CA ALA A 161 3.48 -19.75 -1.51
C ALA A 161 3.98 -20.59 -2.72
N ASP A 162 4.14 -21.91 -2.57
CA ASP A 162 4.47 -22.82 -3.67
C ASP A 162 3.41 -22.76 -4.77
N MET A 163 2.13 -22.84 -4.41
CA MET A 163 1.01 -22.70 -5.36
C MET A 163 1.07 -21.39 -6.15
N VAL A 164 1.36 -20.26 -5.47
CA VAL A 164 1.44 -18.95 -6.15
C VAL A 164 2.65 -18.93 -7.09
N VAL A 165 3.81 -19.44 -6.66
CA VAL A 165 5.03 -19.53 -7.49
C VAL A 165 4.78 -20.39 -8.74
N GLU A 166 4.20 -21.58 -8.57
CA GLU A 166 3.91 -22.52 -9.66
C GLU A 166 2.92 -21.95 -10.69
N SER A 167 2.04 -21.03 -10.29
CA SER A 167 1.10 -20.37 -11.19
C SER A 167 1.74 -19.27 -12.06
N ASP A 168 3.01 -18.93 -11.84
CA ASP A 168 3.82 -17.93 -12.56
C ASP A 168 3.08 -16.62 -12.88
N PRO A 169 2.53 -15.91 -11.89
CA PRO A 169 1.72 -14.73 -12.13
C PRO A 169 2.58 -13.50 -12.45
N ASP A 170 2.06 -12.63 -13.33
CA ASP A 170 2.66 -11.32 -13.59
C ASP A 170 2.30 -10.30 -12.49
N ILE A 171 1.15 -10.48 -11.83
CA ILE A 171 0.67 -9.62 -10.75
C ILE A 171 0.13 -10.49 -9.61
N VAL A 172 0.52 -10.16 -8.37
CA VAL A 172 -0.01 -10.80 -7.16
C VAL A 172 -0.65 -9.74 -6.25
N PHE A 173 -1.97 -9.78 -6.12
CA PHE A 173 -2.68 -8.97 -5.15
C PHE A 173 -2.89 -9.75 -3.86
N VAL A 174 -2.46 -9.15 -2.73
CA VAL A 174 -2.50 -9.80 -1.42
C VAL A 174 -3.45 -9.05 -0.48
N ALA A 175 -4.51 -9.71 -0.03
CA ALA A 175 -5.58 -9.18 0.82
C ALA A 175 -5.66 -9.90 2.18
N LEU A 176 -4.54 -9.97 2.91
CA LEU A 176 -4.45 -10.63 4.23
C LEU A 176 -4.63 -9.66 5.41
N GLY A 177 -4.86 -8.37 5.10
CA GLY A 177 -4.88 -7.29 6.07
C GLY A 177 -3.47 -6.75 6.39
N MET A 178 -3.45 -5.52 6.91
CA MET A 178 -2.21 -4.79 7.24
C MET A 178 -1.30 -5.64 8.14
N GLN A 179 -0.01 -5.51 7.96
CA GLN A 179 1.10 -6.29 8.49
C GLN A 179 1.23 -7.71 7.90
N ARG A 180 0.14 -8.49 7.84
CA ARG A 180 0.21 -9.88 7.35
C ARG A 180 0.47 -9.94 5.85
N GLN A 181 -0.16 -9.08 5.06
CA GLN A 181 0.02 -9.02 3.61
C GLN A 181 1.42 -8.54 3.22
N GLU A 182 1.92 -7.48 3.87
CA GLU A 182 3.26 -6.96 3.61
C GLU A 182 4.33 -7.97 4.03
N LYS A 183 4.14 -8.59 5.19
CA LYS A 183 5.05 -9.63 5.68
C LYS A 183 5.06 -10.84 4.73
N TRP A 184 3.90 -11.32 4.30
CA TRP A 184 3.82 -12.44 3.37
C TRP A 184 4.55 -12.14 2.06
N ILE A 185 4.38 -10.93 1.51
CA ILE A 185 5.10 -10.52 0.30
C ILE A 185 6.61 -10.50 0.55
N ALA A 186 7.07 -9.82 1.61
CA ALA A 186 8.50 -9.72 1.93
C ALA A 186 9.16 -11.08 2.18
N ASP A 187 8.46 -12.00 2.84
CA ASP A 187 8.98 -13.33 3.16
C ASP A 187 9.06 -14.24 1.92
N ASN A 188 8.28 -13.97 0.86
CA ASN A 188 8.16 -14.89 -0.29
C ASN A 188 8.62 -14.31 -1.64
N ILE A 189 8.77 -12.99 -1.77
CA ILE A 189 9.05 -12.34 -3.07
C ILE A 189 10.34 -12.87 -3.74
N ASP A 190 11.32 -13.29 -2.97
CA ASP A 190 12.57 -13.83 -3.50
C ASP A 190 12.44 -15.20 -4.14
N ARG A 191 11.30 -15.88 -3.93
CA ARG A 191 10.99 -17.19 -4.54
C ARG A 191 10.46 -17.07 -5.96
N PHE A 192 10.12 -15.86 -6.41
CA PHE A 192 9.58 -15.56 -7.74
C PHE A 192 10.68 -15.00 -8.63
N ASP A 193 10.64 -15.32 -9.91
CA ASP A 193 11.56 -14.76 -10.91
C ASP A 193 11.09 -13.39 -11.40
N LYS A 194 9.76 -13.15 -11.41
CA LYS A 194 9.10 -11.93 -11.87
C LYS A 194 7.88 -11.59 -11.01
N GLY A 195 7.26 -10.47 -11.30
CA GLY A 195 5.91 -10.13 -10.82
C GLY A 195 5.83 -8.86 -9.99
N VAL A 196 4.69 -8.20 -10.09
CA VAL A 196 4.35 -7.01 -9.30
C VAL A 196 3.46 -7.43 -8.14
N PHE A 197 3.97 -7.29 -6.92
CA PHE A 197 3.31 -7.68 -5.67
C PHE A 197 2.75 -6.47 -4.96
N MET A 198 1.48 -6.53 -4.56
CA MET A 198 0.85 -5.39 -3.89
C MET A 198 -0.14 -5.84 -2.82
N GLY A 199 0.04 -5.32 -1.59
CA GLY A 199 -0.95 -5.43 -0.53
C GLY A 199 -2.17 -4.55 -0.82
N VAL A 200 -3.35 -5.16 -0.91
CA VAL A 200 -4.60 -4.46 -1.31
C VAL A 200 -5.65 -4.41 -0.20
N GLY A 201 -5.41 -5.07 0.94
CA GLY A 201 -6.29 -5.05 2.11
C GLY A 201 -7.75 -5.37 1.77
N GLY A 202 -8.67 -4.50 2.18
CA GLY A 202 -10.10 -4.68 1.95
C GLY A 202 -10.60 -4.43 0.52
N SER A 203 -9.71 -4.30 -0.46
CA SER A 203 -10.12 -4.02 -1.85
C SER A 203 -10.87 -5.20 -2.48
N PHE A 204 -10.60 -6.44 -2.05
CA PHE A 204 -11.36 -7.60 -2.51
C PHE A 204 -12.80 -7.60 -1.99
N ASP A 205 -13.04 -7.10 -0.77
CA ASP A 205 -14.42 -6.94 -0.28
C ASP A 205 -15.20 -5.89 -1.09
N VAL A 206 -14.52 -4.83 -1.58
CA VAL A 206 -15.14 -3.85 -2.48
C VAL A 206 -15.38 -4.44 -3.86
N LEU A 207 -14.40 -5.14 -4.43
CA LEU A 207 -14.50 -5.77 -5.75
C LEU A 207 -15.55 -6.90 -5.77
N SER A 208 -15.70 -7.64 -4.66
CA SER A 208 -16.74 -8.65 -4.49
C SER A 208 -18.15 -8.09 -4.34
N GLY A 209 -18.29 -6.78 -4.08
CA GLY A 209 -19.56 -6.13 -3.77
C GLY A 209 -20.03 -6.28 -2.32
N LYS A 210 -19.24 -6.94 -1.45
CA LYS A 210 -19.54 -7.10 -0.01
C LYS A 210 -19.41 -5.76 0.74
N ALA A 211 -18.43 -4.95 0.37
CA ALA A 211 -18.26 -3.60 0.91
C ALA A 211 -18.54 -2.56 -0.18
N GLN A 212 -19.22 -1.48 0.21
CA GLN A 212 -19.47 -0.38 -0.72
C GLN A 212 -18.33 0.65 -0.64
N ARG A 213 -17.82 1.05 -1.79
CA ARG A 213 -16.93 2.19 -1.86
C ARG A 213 -17.70 3.48 -1.57
N ALA A 214 -17.04 4.44 -0.94
CA ALA A 214 -17.65 5.75 -0.71
C ALA A 214 -18.12 6.37 -2.05
N PRO A 215 -19.29 7.03 -2.07
CA PRO A 215 -19.77 7.76 -3.25
C PRO A 215 -18.73 8.79 -3.74
N LYS A 216 -18.71 9.06 -5.04
CA LYS A 216 -17.72 9.97 -5.67
C LYS A 216 -17.59 11.32 -4.99
N ILE A 217 -18.69 11.85 -4.44
CA ILE A 217 -18.68 13.14 -3.72
C ILE A 217 -17.83 13.06 -2.44
N TRP A 218 -17.93 11.98 -1.65
CA TRP A 218 -17.13 11.77 -0.45
C TRP A 218 -15.65 11.61 -0.78
N ILE A 219 -15.35 10.90 -1.87
CA ILE A 219 -13.98 10.72 -2.37
C ILE A 219 -13.40 12.08 -2.80
N ARG A 220 -14.17 12.87 -3.57
CA ARG A 220 -13.76 14.22 -4.04
C ARG A 220 -13.53 15.19 -2.87
N LEU A 221 -14.36 15.11 -1.83
CA LEU A 221 -14.20 15.90 -0.61
C LEU A 221 -13.14 15.35 0.34
N GLN A 222 -12.48 14.24 -0.01
CA GLN A 222 -11.47 13.55 0.81
C GLN A 222 -12.01 13.03 2.16
N LEU A 223 -13.32 12.77 2.21
CA LEU A 223 -14.05 12.29 3.40
C LEU A 223 -14.38 10.78 3.33
N GLU A 224 -13.68 10.01 2.50
CA GLU A 224 -13.86 8.56 2.39
C GLU A 224 -13.71 7.85 3.75
N TRP A 225 -12.75 8.30 4.58
CA TRP A 225 -12.55 7.78 5.92
C TRP A 225 -13.77 7.98 6.84
N LEU A 226 -14.45 9.12 6.73
CA LEU A 226 -15.66 9.42 7.51
C LEU A 226 -16.84 8.58 7.03
N TYR A 227 -17.02 8.42 5.72
CA TYR A 227 -18.04 7.53 5.16
C TYR A 227 -17.86 6.10 5.66
N ARG A 228 -16.62 5.56 5.63
CA ARG A 228 -16.30 4.23 6.14
C ARG A 228 -16.53 4.10 7.64
N LEU A 229 -16.28 5.16 8.42
CA LEU A 229 -16.57 5.18 9.86
C LEU A 229 -18.07 5.11 10.13
N ILE A 230 -18.89 5.82 9.35
CA ILE A 230 -20.36 5.77 9.46
C ILE A 230 -20.89 4.37 9.14
N GLN A 231 -20.35 3.72 8.10
CA GLN A 231 -20.73 2.35 7.72
C GLN A 231 -20.28 1.30 8.76
N GLU A 232 -19.10 1.51 9.34
CA GLU A 232 -18.48 0.59 10.29
C GLU A 232 -17.99 1.35 11.54
N PRO A 233 -18.84 1.62 12.55
CA PRO A 233 -18.46 2.37 13.75
C PRO A 233 -17.28 1.75 14.53
N LYS A 234 -17.05 0.45 14.40
CA LYS A 234 -15.90 -0.25 15.00
C LYS A 234 -14.55 0.29 14.51
N ARG A 235 -14.53 1.02 13.40
CA ARG A 235 -13.33 1.69 12.85
C ARG A 235 -12.89 2.92 13.65
N ILE A 236 -13.60 3.31 14.70
CA ILE A 236 -13.24 4.49 15.52
C ILE A 236 -11.78 4.41 16.01
N LYS A 237 -11.29 3.24 16.39
CA LYS A 237 -9.90 3.06 16.82
C LYS A 237 -8.89 3.43 15.71
N ARG A 238 -9.21 3.11 14.45
CA ARG A 238 -8.39 3.47 13.27
C ARG A 238 -8.42 4.97 13.02
N VAL A 239 -9.60 5.59 13.17
CA VAL A 239 -9.75 7.03 13.02
C VAL A 239 -8.98 7.79 14.11
N MET A 240 -8.96 7.30 15.34
CA MET A 240 -8.14 7.86 16.40
C MET A 240 -6.65 7.86 16.06
N ARG A 241 -6.13 6.81 15.43
CA ARG A 241 -4.74 6.78 14.93
C ARG A 241 -4.49 7.82 13.84
N VAL A 242 -5.45 8.06 12.96
CA VAL A 242 -5.36 9.15 11.96
C VAL A 242 -5.28 10.51 12.64
N PHE A 243 -6.08 10.75 13.68
CA PHE A 243 -5.99 11.99 14.48
C PHE A 243 -4.65 12.09 15.19
N GLU A 244 -4.15 11.04 15.81
CA GLU A 244 -2.82 11.00 16.42
C GLU A 244 -1.74 11.38 15.38
N PHE A 245 -1.78 10.81 14.20
CA PHE A 245 -0.88 11.15 13.11
C PHE A 245 -0.96 12.64 12.75
N MET A 246 -2.15 13.17 12.58
CA MET A 246 -2.35 14.59 12.24
C MET A 246 -1.83 15.51 13.35
N LEU A 247 -2.07 15.18 14.62
CA LEU A 247 -1.56 15.93 15.77
C LEU A 247 -0.04 15.98 15.77
N LEU A 248 0.65 14.88 15.50
CA LEU A 248 2.11 14.83 15.46
C LEU A 248 2.72 15.69 14.35
N HIS A 249 1.95 16.01 13.29
CA HIS A 249 2.41 16.80 12.15
C HIS A 249 1.95 18.26 12.17
N THR A 250 1.09 18.67 13.11
CA THR A 250 0.68 20.08 13.22
C THR A 250 1.80 20.94 13.80
N PRO A 251 2.08 22.13 13.24
CA PRO A 251 3.11 23.06 13.74
C PRO A 251 2.92 23.42 15.22
N VAL A 252 1.65 23.56 15.65
CA VAL A 252 1.28 23.92 17.01
C VAL A 252 1.79 22.90 18.03
N ILE A 253 1.60 21.61 17.73
CA ILE A 253 2.04 20.54 18.65
C ILE A 253 3.55 20.38 18.65
N LYS A 254 4.21 20.54 17.50
CA LYS A 254 5.68 20.58 17.46
C LYS A 254 6.22 21.73 18.31
N HIS A 255 5.55 22.88 18.32
CA HIS A 255 5.93 24.02 19.15
C HIS A 255 5.71 23.72 20.64
N LEU A 256 4.54 23.20 21.01
CA LEU A 256 4.22 22.78 22.37
C LEU A 256 5.18 21.70 22.89
N LEU A 257 5.43 20.65 22.13
CA LEU A 257 6.38 19.58 22.49
C LEU A 257 7.80 20.13 22.71
N ARG A 258 8.23 21.12 21.93
CA ARG A 258 9.51 21.83 22.16
C ARG A 258 9.50 22.65 23.45
N MET A 259 8.39 23.34 23.76
CA MET A 259 8.25 24.13 25.00
C MET A 259 8.25 23.25 26.24
N PHE A 260 7.66 22.05 26.18
CA PHE A 260 7.64 21.09 27.30
C PHE A 260 8.86 20.14 27.32
N GLY A 261 9.93 20.44 26.59
CA GLY A 261 11.19 19.69 26.66
C GLY A 261 11.16 18.31 25.99
N TYR A 262 10.12 17.98 25.23
CA TYR A 262 10.03 16.73 24.47
C TYR A 262 10.81 16.84 23.16
N SER A 263 12.13 17.12 23.28
CA SER A 263 13.08 17.00 22.18
C SER A 263 13.55 15.55 22.15
N LYS A 264 13.33 14.81 21.05
CA LYS A 264 13.99 13.52 20.81
C LYS A 264 15.51 13.78 20.85
N THR A 265 16.14 13.51 21.98
CA THR A 265 17.59 13.39 22.08
C THR A 265 18.01 12.22 21.20
N ARG A 266 18.73 12.50 20.11
CA ARG A 266 19.50 11.47 19.39
C ARG A 266 20.39 10.77 20.41
N PRO A 267 20.45 9.44 20.43
CA PRO A 267 21.53 8.78 21.15
C PRO A 267 22.85 9.24 20.53
N ARG A 268 23.69 9.93 21.31
CA ARG A 268 25.08 10.21 20.96
C ARG A 268 25.76 8.87 20.75
N GLY A 269 26.19 8.58 19.51
CA GLY A 269 27.12 7.51 19.23
C GLY A 269 28.35 7.69 20.14
N LYS A 270 28.67 6.69 20.94
CA LYS A 270 29.95 6.58 21.59
C LYS A 270 30.97 6.23 20.51
N SER A 271 31.97 7.07 20.41
CA SER A 271 33.26 6.85 19.71
C SER A 271 33.90 5.52 20.09
#